data_1836c819e6b1c40bfc54f06cd2b60b73
#
_entry.id   1836c819e6b1c40bfc54f06cd2b60b73
#
_cell.length_a   1.000
_cell.length_b   1.000
_cell.length_c   1.000
_cell.angle_alpha   90.00
_cell.angle_beta   90.00
_cell.angle_gamma   90.00
#
_symmetry.space_group_name_H-M   'P 1'
#
loop_
_entity.id
_entity.type
_entity.pdbx_description
1 polymer ?
#
loop_
_entity_poly.entity_id
_entity_poly.type
_entity_poly.pdbx_seq_one_letter_code
_entity_poly.pdbx_strand_id
1 'polypeptide(L)'
;MIKGGSGYVNGQTDIIITAPGLTAQVEAQIHPWQINLFERNLINIGSDDGIVEENADHTSLQYGHLYAPRPLREATYAVAGESEDNTLYGTPDLVRDAESGVEVSSVNHSPILGWAHDGNPIYGPYGFTNNDGSGSIVEMKYGYELKPNETNRPPLSLYPAGFFTEDYQFIGNGDLDEHNGRFAITPDYPKG
;
A
#
# COMPACT_ATOMS: atom_id res chain seq x y z
N MET A 1 25.55 9.77 -15.30
CA MET A 1 24.42 9.46 -14.39
C MET A 1 25.03 8.89 -13.12
N ILE A 2 24.96 9.61 -12.00
CA ILE A 2 25.46 9.12 -10.70
C ILE A 2 24.35 8.25 -10.12
N LYS A 3 24.62 6.97 -9.91
CA LYS A 3 23.67 6.09 -9.22
C LYS A 3 23.63 6.53 -7.75
N GLY A 4 22.43 6.85 -7.25
CA GLY A 4 22.21 7.01 -5.82
C GLY A 4 22.57 5.71 -5.09
N GLY A 5 23.31 5.81 -3.98
CA GLY A 5 23.58 4.71 -3.09
C GLY A 5 22.60 4.68 -1.93
N SER A 6 22.53 3.58 -1.22
CA SER A 6 21.79 3.42 0.04
C SER A 6 22.73 3.49 1.24
N GLY A 7 22.19 3.75 2.44
CA GLY A 7 22.97 3.74 3.67
C GLY A 7 23.62 5.08 4.05
N TYR A 8 23.21 6.18 3.44
CA TYR A 8 23.68 7.51 3.81
C TYR A 8 23.02 7.95 5.13
N VAL A 9 23.85 8.45 6.05
CA VAL A 9 23.40 8.98 7.33
C VAL A 9 23.74 10.47 7.38
N ASN A 10 22.77 11.30 7.72
CA ASN A 10 22.98 12.74 7.82
C ASN A 10 24.07 13.07 8.86
N GLY A 11 25.06 13.90 8.46
CA GLY A 11 26.21 14.26 9.29
C GLY A 11 27.30 13.19 9.44
N GLN A 12 27.14 12.01 8.83
CA GLN A 12 28.11 10.91 8.87
C GLN A 12 28.62 10.50 7.47
N THR A 13 28.05 11.08 6.41
CA THR A 13 28.45 10.76 5.04
C THR A 13 29.24 11.93 4.45
N ASP A 14 30.51 11.71 4.15
CA ASP A 14 31.36 12.66 3.45
C ASP A 14 31.28 12.45 1.94
N ILE A 15 30.99 13.52 1.21
CA ILE A 15 31.09 13.51 -0.26
C ILE A 15 32.48 14.07 -0.62
N ILE A 16 33.35 13.23 -1.13
CA ILE A 16 34.67 13.64 -1.62
C ILE A 16 34.57 13.88 -3.13
N ILE A 17 34.71 15.13 -3.54
CA ILE A 17 34.83 15.49 -4.95
C ILE A 17 36.29 15.79 -5.21
N THR A 18 36.96 14.92 -5.95
CA THR A 18 38.34 15.12 -6.37
C THR A 18 38.33 15.71 -7.78
N ALA A 19 38.49 17.03 -7.89
CA ALA A 19 38.73 17.71 -9.15
C ALA A 19 39.91 18.67 -9.02
N PRO A 20 40.90 18.63 -9.90
CA PRO A 20 42.03 19.55 -9.86
C PRO A 20 41.57 21.00 -10.07
N GLY A 21 41.78 21.87 -9.08
CA GLY A 21 41.57 23.31 -9.24
C GLY A 21 40.19 23.87 -8.88
N LEU A 22 39.31 23.12 -8.26
CA LEU A 22 38.01 23.60 -7.79
C LEU A 22 37.90 23.48 -6.28
N THR A 23 37.73 24.60 -5.59
CA THR A 23 37.20 24.64 -4.20
C THR A 23 35.71 24.69 -4.21
N ALA A 24 35.05 23.59 -4.61
CA ALA A 24 33.63 23.48 -4.47
C ALA A 24 33.31 22.94 -3.06
N GLN A 25 32.63 23.72 -2.25
CA GLN A 25 31.98 23.20 -1.05
C GLN A 25 30.67 22.56 -1.49
N VAL A 26 30.56 21.26 -1.30
CA VAL A 26 29.31 20.51 -1.56
C VAL A 26 28.78 20.02 -0.23
N GLU A 27 27.63 20.53 0.14
CA GLU A 27 26.87 20.03 1.27
C GLU A 27 25.85 18.99 0.76
N ALA A 28 25.94 17.76 1.25
CA ALA A 28 24.93 16.77 0.99
C ALA A 28 23.73 17.03 1.91
N GLN A 29 22.64 17.49 1.35
CA GLN A 29 21.36 17.51 2.04
C GLN A 29 20.66 16.18 1.81
N ILE A 30 20.56 15.38 2.86
CA ILE A 30 19.73 14.15 2.85
C ILE A 30 18.32 14.56 3.24
N HIS A 31 17.43 14.62 2.27
CA HIS A 31 16.00 14.76 2.54
C HIS A 31 15.37 13.39 2.78
N PRO A 32 14.46 13.26 3.74
CA PRO A 32 13.80 11.98 4.05
C PRO A 32 12.70 11.65 3.02
N TRP A 33 13.02 11.78 1.72
CA TRP A 33 12.09 11.42 0.65
C TRP A 33 12.16 9.92 0.40
N GLN A 34 11.09 9.22 0.79
CA GLN A 34 10.96 7.78 0.62
C GLN A 34 10.20 7.48 -0.67
N ILE A 35 10.82 6.67 -1.53
CA ILE A 35 10.10 6.18 -2.73
C ILE A 35 8.89 5.39 -2.27
N ASN A 36 7.72 5.76 -2.79
CA ASN A 36 6.48 5.04 -2.54
C ASN A 36 6.67 3.56 -2.86
N LEU A 37 6.21 2.69 -1.98
CA LEU A 37 6.39 1.25 -2.11
C LEU A 37 5.82 0.71 -3.43
N PHE A 38 4.72 1.27 -3.90
CA PHE A 38 4.13 0.96 -5.19
C PHE A 38 5.06 1.29 -6.36
N GLU A 39 5.58 2.51 -6.42
CA GLU A 39 6.52 2.95 -7.47
C GLU A 39 7.82 2.13 -7.46
N ARG A 40 8.29 1.77 -6.28
CA ARG A 40 9.48 0.95 -6.10
C ARG A 40 9.31 -0.46 -6.67
N ASN A 41 8.11 -1.03 -6.58
CA ASN A 41 7.83 -2.42 -6.94
C ASN A 41 7.01 -2.57 -8.23
N LEU A 42 6.66 -1.48 -8.90
CA LEU A 42 5.75 -1.47 -10.05
C LEU A 42 6.06 -2.53 -11.12
N ILE A 43 7.35 -2.79 -11.38
CA ILE A 43 7.79 -3.77 -12.38
C ILE A 43 7.88 -5.21 -11.85
N ASN A 44 7.76 -5.39 -10.55
CA ASN A 44 7.95 -6.68 -9.87
C ASN A 44 6.65 -7.25 -9.31
N ILE A 45 5.52 -6.57 -9.56
CA ILE A 45 4.22 -7.02 -9.07
C ILE A 45 3.73 -8.18 -9.93
N GLY A 46 3.45 -9.31 -9.30
CA GLY A 46 2.85 -10.48 -9.94
C GLY A 46 1.38 -10.27 -10.30
N SER A 47 0.80 -11.20 -11.05
CA SER A 47 -0.63 -11.19 -11.42
C SER A 47 -1.58 -11.38 -10.23
N ASP A 48 -1.05 -11.85 -9.13
CA ASP A 48 -1.71 -12.04 -7.82
C ASP A 48 -1.50 -10.87 -6.86
N ASP A 49 -0.97 -9.74 -7.37
CA ASP A 49 -0.57 -8.56 -6.62
C ASP A 49 0.57 -8.82 -5.60
N GLY A 50 1.28 -9.94 -5.78
CA GLY A 50 2.42 -10.34 -4.96
C GLY A 50 3.72 -9.68 -5.38
N ILE A 51 4.58 -9.48 -4.42
CA ILE A 51 5.95 -8.97 -4.58
C ILE A 51 6.94 -9.80 -3.79
N VAL A 52 8.20 -9.71 -4.18
CA VAL A 52 9.32 -10.22 -3.39
C VAL A 52 10.23 -9.06 -3.03
N GLU A 53 10.40 -8.82 -1.76
CA GLU A 53 11.26 -7.77 -1.23
C GLU A 53 12.40 -8.34 -0.37
N GLU A 54 13.51 -7.63 -0.35
CA GLU A 54 14.57 -7.88 0.63
C GLU A 54 14.16 -7.31 1.99
N ASN A 55 14.48 -8.03 3.06
CA ASN A 55 14.37 -7.50 4.41
C ASN A 55 15.34 -6.31 4.60
N ALA A 56 15.17 -5.55 5.69
CA ALA A 56 15.97 -4.37 5.98
C ALA A 56 17.49 -4.63 6.02
N ASP A 57 17.90 -5.85 6.35
CA ASP A 57 19.31 -6.25 6.47
C ASP A 57 19.88 -6.84 5.18
N HIS A 58 19.09 -6.92 4.09
CA HIS A 58 19.47 -7.53 2.82
C HIS A 58 19.96 -8.99 2.92
N THR A 59 19.49 -9.72 3.93
CA THR A 59 19.91 -11.10 4.21
C THR A 59 18.91 -12.15 3.74
N SER A 60 17.68 -11.78 3.51
CA SER A 60 16.62 -12.68 3.07
C SER A 60 15.60 -11.99 2.19
N LEU A 61 14.93 -12.79 1.35
CA LEU A 61 13.81 -12.35 0.56
C LEU A 61 12.51 -12.68 1.31
N GLN A 62 11.57 -11.74 1.28
CA GLN A 62 10.25 -11.92 1.84
C GLN A 62 9.20 -11.75 0.75
N TYR A 63 8.27 -12.70 0.67
CA TYR A 63 7.10 -12.58 -0.18
C TYR A 63 6.00 -11.83 0.56
N GLY A 64 5.32 -10.93 -0.14
CA GLY A 64 4.19 -10.17 0.39
C GLY A 64 3.24 -9.71 -0.71
N HIS A 65 2.21 -8.99 -0.35
CA HIS A 65 1.27 -8.38 -1.29
C HIS A 65 1.18 -6.88 -1.04
N LEU A 66 1.15 -6.08 -2.12
CA LEU A 66 0.97 -4.62 -2.03
C LEU A 66 -0.49 -4.21 -1.91
N TYR A 67 -1.38 -5.07 -2.42
CA TYR A 67 -2.83 -4.86 -2.42
C TYR A 67 -3.55 -6.04 -1.81
N ALA A 68 -4.88 -5.90 -1.76
CA ALA A 68 -5.78 -6.99 -1.42
C ALA A 68 -5.64 -8.13 -2.46
N PRO A 69 -5.04 -9.27 -2.11
CA PRO A 69 -4.73 -10.32 -3.06
C PRO A 69 -6.01 -10.92 -3.65
N ARG A 70 -6.16 -10.79 -4.96
CA ARG A 70 -7.35 -11.24 -5.69
C ARG A 70 -7.71 -12.70 -5.47
N PRO A 71 -6.75 -13.65 -5.45
CA PRO A 71 -7.08 -15.05 -5.20
C PRO A 71 -7.80 -15.31 -3.88
N LEU A 72 -7.52 -14.55 -2.83
CA LEU A 72 -8.20 -14.67 -1.54
C LEU A 72 -9.61 -14.09 -1.53
N ARG A 73 -9.98 -13.36 -2.57
CA ARG A 73 -11.27 -12.68 -2.73
C ARG A 73 -12.19 -13.36 -3.74
N GLU A 74 -11.70 -14.35 -4.47
CA GLU A 74 -12.45 -15.04 -5.52
C GLU A 74 -13.32 -16.18 -4.96
N ALA A 75 -14.49 -16.38 -5.60
CA ALA A 75 -15.45 -17.43 -5.22
C ALA A 75 -14.88 -18.87 -5.35
N THR A 76 -13.83 -19.03 -6.15
CA THR A 76 -13.21 -20.34 -6.41
C THR A 76 -12.07 -20.65 -5.45
N TYR A 77 -11.73 -19.72 -4.55
CA TYR A 77 -10.67 -19.96 -3.57
C TYR A 77 -11.15 -20.97 -2.53
N ALA A 78 -10.56 -22.13 -2.53
CA ALA A 78 -10.80 -23.17 -1.55
C ALA A 78 -9.48 -23.61 -0.92
N VAL A 79 -9.46 -23.72 0.40
CA VAL A 79 -8.35 -24.37 1.12
C VAL A 79 -8.55 -25.87 1.07
N ALA A 80 -7.52 -26.61 0.65
CA ALA A 80 -7.59 -28.06 0.59
C ALA A 80 -7.91 -28.65 1.98
N GLY A 81 -9.02 -29.38 2.07
CA GLY A 81 -9.49 -30.02 3.30
C GLY A 81 -10.46 -29.18 4.15
N GLU A 82 -10.80 -27.97 3.71
CA GLU A 82 -11.81 -27.14 4.34
C GLU A 82 -13.20 -27.36 3.70
N SER A 83 -14.23 -26.83 4.36
CA SER A 83 -15.60 -26.98 3.87
C SER A 83 -15.83 -26.23 2.56
N GLU A 84 -16.72 -26.76 1.73
CA GLU A 84 -17.02 -26.21 0.39
C GLU A 84 -17.61 -24.79 0.39
N ASP A 85 -17.96 -24.25 1.55
CA ASP A 85 -18.62 -22.96 1.70
C ASP A 85 -17.67 -21.77 1.92
N ASN A 86 -16.36 -21.98 1.88
CA ASN A 86 -15.33 -20.94 2.07
C ASN A 86 -15.52 -20.10 3.36
N THR A 87 -16.18 -20.65 4.37
CA THR A 87 -16.52 -19.92 5.60
C THR A 87 -15.30 -19.47 6.40
N LEU A 88 -14.14 -20.05 6.15
CA LEU A 88 -12.90 -19.69 6.86
C LEU A 88 -12.46 -18.25 6.55
N TYR A 89 -12.66 -17.80 5.31
CA TYR A 89 -12.17 -16.49 4.84
C TYR A 89 -13.28 -15.47 4.61
N GLY A 90 -14.53 -15.87 4.80
CA GLY A 90 -15.68 -15.00 4.58
C GLY A 90 -16.25 -15.10 3.16
N THR A 91 -17.17 -14.21 2.85
CA THR A 91 -17.87 -14.19 1.55
C THR A 91 -16.98 -13.57 0.48
N PRO A 92 -16.80 -14.22 -0.69
CA PRO A 92 -16.07 -13.63 -1.81
C PRO A 92 -16.63 -12.27 -2.23
N ASP A 93 -15.75 -11.32 -2.52
CA ASP A 93 -16.12 -9.95 -2.91
C ASP A 93 -15.60 -9.53 -4.28
N LEU A 94 -14.76 -10.34 -4.92
CA LEU A 94 -14.23 -10.03 -6.24
C LEU A 94 -15.27 -10.32 -7.31
N VAL A 95 -15.81 -9.26 -7.90
CA VAL A 95 -16.74 -9.32 -9.03
C VAL A 95 -16.06 -8.76 -10.27
N ARG A 96 -16.13 -9.49 -11.37
CA ARG A 96 -15.58 -9.05 -12.65
C ARG A 96 -16.69 -8.84 -13.66
N ASP A 97 -16.56 -7.78 -14.43
CA ASP A 97 -17.37 -7.61 -15.63
C ASP A 97 -17.10 -8.75 -16.63
N ALA A 98 -18.16 -9.35 -17.14
CA ALA A 98 -18.08 -10.56 -17.96
C ALA A 98 -17.40 -10.33 -19.33
N GLU A 99 -17.41 -9.11 -19.83
CA GLU A 99 -16.85 -8.79 -21.16
C GLU A 99 -15.41 -8.30 -21.04
N SER A 100 -15.14 -7.36 -20.11
CA SER A 100 -13.84 -6.71 -19.95
C SER A 100 -12.91 -7.45 -18.99
N GLY A 101 -13.45 -8.29 -18.10
CA GLY A 101 -12.68 -8.91 -17.01
C GLY A 101 -12.22 -7.94 -15.92
N VAL A 102 -12.65 -6.67 -16.01
CA VAL A 102 -12.28 -5.63 -15.05
C VAL A 102 -13.10 -5.80 -13.77
N GLU A 103 -12.48 -5.56 -12.62
CA GLU A 103 -13.18 -5.57 -11.34
C GLU A 103 -14.23 -4.46 -11.28
N VAL A 104 -15.40 -4.82 -10.81
CA VAL A 104 -16.54 -3.91 -10.60
C VAL A 104 -16.98 -3.97 -9.14
N SER A 105 -17.81 -3.02 -8.73
CA SER A 105 -18.27 -2.91 -7.35
C SER A 105 -18.90 -4.20 -6.83
N SER A 106 -18.52 -4.60 -5.63
CA SER A 106 -19.10 -5.74 -4.91
C SER A 106 -20.41 -5.36 -4.20
N VAL A 107 -21.25 -6.35 -4.00
CA VAL A 107 -22.41 -6.28 -3.09
C VAL A 107 -22.11 -6.96 -1.74
N ASN A 108 -20.97 -7.62 -1.63
CA ASN A 108 -20.52 -8.31 -0.43
C ASN A 108 -19.45 -7.49 0.29
N HIS A 109 -19.49 -7.50 1.62
CA HIS A 109 -18.38 -7.04 2.44
C HIS A 109 -17.15 -7.90 2.16
N SER A 110 -15.97 -7.28 2.08
CA SER A 110 -14.73 -8.01 1.84
C SER A 110 -14.44 -9.03 2.94
N PRO A 111 -13.84 -10.18 2.59
CA PRO A 111 -13.35 -11.15 3.56
C PRO A 111 -12.12 -10.63 4.30
N ILE A 112 -11.78 -11.27 5.42
CA ILE A 112 -10.50 -11.06 6.11
C ILE A 112 -9.39 -11.66 5.24
N LEU A 113 -8.40 -10.83 4.90
CA LEU A 113 -7.24 -11.21 4.09
C LEU A 113 -6.00 -11.51 4.95
N GLY A 114 -5.98 -11.01 6.17
CA GLY A 114 -4.87 -11.18 7.09
C GLY A 114 -5.09 -10.46 8.42
N TRP A 115 -4.03 -10.38 9.20
CA TRP A 115 -4.04 -9.78 10.52
C TRP A 115 -2.86 -8.84 10.69
N ALA A 116 -3.11 -7.66 11.18
CA ALA A 116 -2.07 -6.72 11.55
C ALA A 116 -1.31 -7.20 12.81
N HIS A 117 -0.12 -6.67 13.05
CA HIS A 117 0.71 -7.04 14.20
C HIS A 117 0.06 -6.76 15.55
N ASP A 118 -0.87 -5.82 15.61
CA ASP A 118 -1.67 -5.47 16.79
C ASP A 118 -2.92 -6.34 16.98
N GLY A 119 -3.15 -7.30 16.07
CA GLY A 119 -4.28 -8.23 16.10
C GLY A 119 -5.54 -7.74 15.43
N ASN A 120 -5.54 -6.56 14.81
CA ASN A 120 -6.68 -6.09 14.03
C ASN A 120 -6.79 -6.83 12.70
N PRO A 121 -8.01 -7.17 12.23
CA PRO A 121 -8.21 -7.83 10.94
C PRO A 121 -7.93 -6.88 9.79
N ILE A 122 -7.29 -7.40 8.74
CA ILE A 122 -7.08 -6.71 7.47
C ILE A 122 -8.11 -7.24 6.48
N TYR A 123 -9.02 -6.38 6.05
CA TYR A 123 -10.06 -6.70 5.07
C TYR A 123 -9.63 -6.30 3.66
N GLY A 124 -10.34 -6.82 2.66
CA GLY A 124 -10.31 -6.29 1.30
C GLY A 124 -11.00 -4.92 1.20
N PRO A 125 -11.18 -4.40 -0.03
CA PRO A 125 -11.53 -3.00 -0.25
C PRO A 125 -12.99 -2.62 0.02
N TYR A 126 -13.91 -3.58 0.18
CA TYR A 126 -15.35 -3.30 0.29
C TYR A 126 -15.86 -3.44 1.72
N GLY A 127 -16.56 -2.43 2.20
CA GLY A 127 -17.17 -2.39 3.53
C GLY A 127 -18.54 -1.71 3.55
N PHE A 128 -19.22 -1.76 4.70
CA PHE A 128 -20.49 -1.04 4.89
C PHE A 128 -20.27 0.48 4.85
N THR A 129 -21.20 1.22 4.27
CA THR A 129 -21.17 2.69 4.27
C THR A 129 -21.14 3.26 5.69
N ASN A 130 -21.88 2.66 6.64
CA ASN A 130 -21.97 3.13 8.01
C ASN A 130 -21.14 2.25 8.97
N ASN A 131 -20.60 2.88 10.02
CA ASN A 131 -19.77 2.20 11.02
C ASN A 131 -20.56 1.18 11.88
N ASP A 132 -21.88 1.31 11.94
CA ASP A 132 -22.76 0.40 12.68
C ASP A 132 -23.11 -0.90 11.90
N GLY A 133 -22.45 -1.14 10.76
CA GLY A 133 -22.68 -2.31 9.92
C GLY A 133 -23.92 -2.20 9.05
N SER A 134 -24.53 -1.03 8.96
CA SER A 134 -25.67 -0.75 8.10
C SER A 134 -25.29 -0.03 6.80
N GLY A 135 -26.27 0.09 5.90
CA GLY A 135 -26.08 0.75 4.61
C GLY A 135 -25.65 -0.21 3.50
N SER A 136 -25.29 0.35 2.37
CA SER A 136 -24.78 -0.41 1.22
C SER A 136 -23.30 -0.76 1.39
N ILE A 137 -22.88 -1.79 0.66
CA ILE A 137 -21.45 -2.09 0.51
C ILE A 137 -20.87 -1.13 -0.54
N VAL A 138 -19.75 -0.52 -0.19
CA VAL A 138 -19.00 0.40 -1.06
C VAL A 138 -17.51 0.13 -0.96
N GLU A 139 -16.77 0.53 -1.98
CA GLU A 139 -15.32 0.56 -1.91
C GLU A 139 -14.88 1.64 -0.92
N MET A 140 -14.07 1.24 0.06
CA MET A 140 -13.56 2.13 1.10
C MET A 140 -12.52 3.09 0.53
N LYS A 141 -12.68 4.36 0.85
CA LYS A 141 -11.78 5.42 0.39
C LYS A 141 -10.80 5.80 1.48
N TYR A 142 -9.52 5.82 1.13
CA TYR A 142 -8.48 6.41 1.99
C TYR A 142 -8.61 7.93 2.03
N GLY A 143 -8.14 8.53 3.12
CA GLY A 143 -8.24 9.97 3.36
C GLY A 143 -6.98 10.78 2.99
N TYR A 144 -6.15 10.28 2.08
CA TYR A 144 -4.92 10.94 1.64
C TYR A 144 -5.07 11.62 0.29
N GLU A 145 -4.45 12.78 0.13
CA GLU A 145 -4.35 13.51 -1.13
C GLU A 145 -2.92 13.95 -1.42
N LEU A 146 -2.63 14.16 -2.70
CA LEU A 146 -1.35 14.73 -3.11
C LEU A 146 -1.24 16.17 -2.63
N LYS A 147 -0.10 16.51 -2.03
CA LYS A 147 0.22 17.88 -1.67
C LYS A 147 0.50 18.71 -2.93
N PRO A 148 -0.07 19.90 -3.06
CA PRO A 148 0.06 20.67 -4.28
C PRO A 148 1.49 21.21 -4.52
N ASN A 149 2.23 21.51 -3.46
CA ASN A 149 3.57 22.08 -3.54
C ASN A 149 4.37 21.75 -2.28
N GLU A 150 5.39 20.90 -2.41
CA GLU A 150 6.31 20.59 -1.31
C GLU A 150 7.62 21.37 -1.46
N THR A 151 8.00 22.10 -0.40
CA THR A 151 9.29 22.78 -0.33
C THR A 151 10.42 21.75 -0.26
N ASN A 152 11.47 21.95 -1.04
CA ASN A 152 12.62 21.05 -1.14
C ASN A 152 12.33 19.64 -1.68
N ARG A 153 11.21 19.45 -2.34
CA ARG A 153 10.91 18.23 -3.05
C ARG A 153 11.88 18.02 -4.23
N PRO A 154 12.34 16.78 -4.50
CA PRO A 154 13.06 16.47 -5.71
C PRO A 154 12.26 16.87 -6.97
N PRO A 155 12.94 17.26 -8.06
CA PRO A 155 12.28 17.87 -9.23
C PRO A 155 11.18 16.99 -9.85
N LEU A 156 10.03 17.57 -10.13
CA LEU A 156 8.90 16.88 -10.81
C LEU A 156 9.28 16.36 -12.20
N SER A 157 10.28 16.95 -12.85
CA SER A 157 10.78 16.47 -14.15
C SER A 157 11.49 15.13 -14.09
N LEU A 158 11.98 14.73 -12.90
CA LEU A 158 12.64 13.45 -12.66
C LEU A 158 11.75 12.47 -11.90
N TYR A 159 10.92 13.01 -11.01
CA TYR A 159 10.06 12.24 -10.12
C TYR A 159 8.66 12.82 -10.14
N PRO A 160 7.70 12.20 -10.82
CA PRO A 160 6.32 12.72 -10.91
C PRO A 160 5.67 12.85 -9.52
N ALA A 161 4.62 13.65 -9.43
CA ALA A 161 3.84 13.78 -8.20
C ALA A 161 3.29 12.40 -7.77
N GLY A 162 3.40 12.09 -6.47
CA GLY A 162 3.04 10.77 -5.92
C GLY A 162 4.17 9.74 -5.92
N PHE A 163 5.33 10.07 -6.47
CA PHE A 163 6.49 9.17 -6.47
C PHE A 163 7.03 8.89 -5.08
N PHE A 164 6.91 9.85 -4.17
CA PHE A 164 7.37 9.72 -2.80
C PHE A 164 6.20 9.59 -1.83
N THR A 165 6.40 8.88 -0.74
CA THR A 165 5.42 8.77 0.35
C THR A 165 5.06 10.14 0.92
N GLU A 166 6.05 11.04 1.02
CA GLU A 166 5.88 12.39 1.53
C GLU A 166 5.11 13.33 0.59
N ASP A 167 4.87 12.91 -0.66
CA ASP A 167 4.00 13.65 -1.59
C ASP A 167 2.53 13.65 -1.13
N TYR A 168 2.18 12.78 -0.20
CA TYR A 168 0.80 12.64 0.30
C TYR A 168 0.62 13.28 1.67
N GLN A 169 -0.59 13.76 1.93
CA GLN A 169 -1.04 14.22 3.24
C GLN A 169 -2.41 13.64 3.56
N PHE A 170 -2.61 13.32 4.82
CA PHE A 170 -3.92 12.92 5.30
C PHE A 170 -4.80 14.17 5.49
N ILE A 171 -5.96 14.19 4.85
CA ILE A 171 -6.96 15.27 4.97
C ILE A 171 -8.30 14.79 5.51
N GLY A 172 -8.47 13.47 5.69
CA GLY A 172 -9.64 12.87 6.33
C GLY A 172 -10.94 13.00 5.55
N ASN A 173 -10.87 13.08 4.21
CA ASN A 173 -12.04 13.14 3.33
C ASN A 173 -12.53 11.76 2.85
N GLY A 174 -11.91 10.69 3.34
CA GLY A 174 -12.26 9.30 3.03
C GLY A 174 -13.07 8.63 4.13
N ASP A 175 -13.19 7.31 4.02
CA ASP A 175 -13.88 6.43 4.97
C ASP A 175 -12.94 5.89 6.06
N LEU A 176 -11.63 6.02 5.83
CA LEU A 176 -10.58 5.46 6.66
C LEU A 176 -9.80 6.56 7.39
N ASP A 177 -9.22 6.22 8.53
CA ASP A 177 -8.35 7.10 9.31
C ASP A 177 -6.93 7.21 8.70
N GLU A 178 -6.04 7.91 9.39
CA GLU A 178 -4.65 8.12 8.98
C GLU A 178 -3.81 6.83 8.89
N HIS A 179 -4.27 5.75 9.50
CA HIS A 179 -3.64 4.42 9.46
C HIS A 179 -4.33 3.47 8.48
N ASN A 180 -5.24 4.00 7.64
CA ASN A 180 -6.14 3.23 6.77
C ASN A 180 -7.00 2.23 7.55
N GLY A 181 -7.29 2.54 8.81
CA GLY A 181 -8.17 1.78 9.69
C GLY A 181 -9.57 2.40 9.76
N ARG A 182 -10.49 1.63 10.30
CA ARG A 182 -11.85 2.08 10.59
C ARG A 182 -12.42 1.27 11.73
N PHE A 183 -12.95 1.95 12.75
CA PHE A 183 -13.75 1.26 13.76
C PHE A 183 -15.17 1.08 13.24
N ALA A 184 -15.53 -0.16 12.91
CA ALA A 184 -16.83 -0.48 12.34
C ALA A 184 -17.28 -1.91 12.67
N ILE A 185 -18.59 -2.11 12.67
CA ILE A 185 -19.19 -3.45 12.68
C ILE A 185 -18.96 -4.11 11.32
N THR A 186 -18.50 -5.36 11.34
CA THR A 186 -18.31 -6.20 10.16
C THR A 186 -19.05 -7.51 10.31
N PRO A 187 -19.22 -8.32 9.26
CA PRO A 187 -19.84 -9.65 9.37
C PRO A 187 -19.15 -10.55 10.40
N ASP A 188 -17.82 -10.44 10.53
CA ASP A 188 -17.00 -11.26 11.44
C ASP A 188 -16.99 -10.70 12.86
N TYR A 189 -17.17 -9.37 12.99
CA TYR A 189 -17.17 -8.65 14.28
C TYR A 189 -18.47 -7.86 14.45
N PRO A 190 -19.58 -8.55 14.78
CA PRO A 190 -20.91 -7.91 14.88
C PRO A 190 -21.08 -7.00 16.11
N LYS A 191 -20.03 -6.85 16.90
CA LYS A 191 -20.02 -5.94 18.06
C LYS A 191 -19.00 -4.78 17.90
N GLY A 192 -18.30 -4.73 16.77
CA GLY A 192 -17.22 -3.79 16.51
C GLY A 192 -15.88 -4.18 17.10
#